data_38263e56025f2ee137627bcae7a1d07b
#
_entry.id   38263e56025f2ee137627bcae7a1d07b
#
_cell.length_a   1.000
_cell.length_b   1.000
_cell.length_c   1.000
_cell.angle_alpha   90.00
_cell.angle_beta   90.00
_cell.angle_gamma   90.00
#
_symmetry.space_group_name_H-M   'P 1'
#
loop_
_entity.id
_entity.type
_entity.pdbx_description
1 polymer ?
#
loop_
_entity_poly.entity_id
_entity_poly.type
_entity_poly.pdbx_seq_one_letter_code
_entity_poly.pdbx_strand_id
1 'polypeptide(L)'
;MSFSAGTVYHDLTLLQLCGSGAFGEVWLCRDISRKKLAVKIISKRRLGEFWRRELQGVINYRTITEQTPGLLQIYHVGEDEDFFYYTMEAADSLSQENYLPDTLSARLAANGPLPPETLQSVLKEIFNGIKVIHQAGFAHRDIKPDNIIFVHGKPRIGDIGLISSLSATMSQLAGTLEFLPPELRSSDSPDQVDRKSRQGSDLYAFGKVVYCAVTGEEPQKWPAIPSGLPLSLPLKFYLRLSMQLCDRNPARRLHSLYELEHEMCEIERKLLFGETFRDKIIYFRKTAIREVIGATYQVLRWFRRHWCLGPALICAFGTAVWMAWPEKPYDITAEVTQEYVNKKAGISMTIPKQWDVVSASTMLDVYKNPGEELKRDFSAKYLKAVTMGLQDGVEFIFCDADEKFRDNITVSPQTKAPANFANAPLDGVQLMIRGIFWRNGVETKIHKLQRTTILGAPAILVDATNYVTPKMPEGCRANMYMIMRTPETMIDITLTSKHETFEKRKEQFEAVLKTLKFQPPYTGKK
;
A
#
# COMPACT_ATOMS: atom_id res chain seq x y z
N MET A 1 14.14 40.41 -18.44
CA MET A 1 15.55 40.32 -17.90
C MET A 1 16.11 38.98 -18.28
N SER A 2 17.37 38.93 -18.71
CA SER A 2 18.15 37.70 -18.86
C SER A 2 19.06 37.57 -17.65
N PHE A 3 19.01 36.47 -16.95
CA PHE A 3 19.90 36.20 -15.84
C PHE A 3 21.24 35.66 -16.37
N SER A 4 22.33 35.94 -15.65
CA SER A 4 23.68 35.46 -15.95
C SER A 4 24.42 35.10 -14.66
N ALA A 5 25.46 34.29 -14.78
CA ALA A 5 26.33 34.00 -13.64
C ALA A 5 26.89 35.28 -13.03
N GLY A 6 26.91 35.38 -11.71
CA GLY A 6 27.30 36.58 -10.96
C GLY A 6 26.16 37.58 -10.70
N THR A 7 24.97 37.41 -11.34
CA THR A 7 23.83 38.27 -11.04
C THR A 7 23.34 38.04 -9.60
N VAL A 8 23.11 39.14 -8.89
CA VAL A 8 22.45 39.11 -7.58
C VAL A 8 20.95 39.30 -7.80
N TYR A 9 20.18 38.30 -7.46
CA TYR A 9 18.70 38.31 -7.55
C TYR A 9 18.14 38.15 -6.14
N HIS A 10 17.52 39.23 -5.65
CA HIS A 10 17.23 39.38 -4.22
C HIS A 10 18.53 39.13 -3.38
N ASP A 11 18.47 38.24 -2.39
CA ASP A 11 19.62 37.88 -1.53
C ASP A 11 20.44 36.68 -2.05
N LEU A 12 20.26 36.33 -3.33
CA LEU A 12 20.88 35.17 -3.96
C LEU A 12 21.87 35.57 -5.04
N THR A 13 23.09 35.11 -4.95
CA THR A 13 24.09 35.24 -6.03
C THR A 13 23.96 34.04 -6.95
N LEU A 14 23.54 34.23 -8.21
CA LEU A 14 23.42 33.18 -9.21
C LEU A 14 24.81 32.74 -9.66
N LEU A 15 25.10 31.44 -9.57
CA LEU A 15 26.45 30.90 -9.85
C LEU A 15 26.49 30.23 -11.22
N GLN A 16 25.54 29.35 -11.49
CA GLN A 16 25.53 28.57 -12.72
C GLN A 16 24.08 28.20 -13.08
N LEU A 17 23.73 28.28 -14.36
CA LEU A 17 22.49 27.79 -14.91
C LEU A 17 22.53 26.26 -14.90
N CYS A 18 21.55 25.62 -14.23
CA CYS A 18 21.41 24.16 -14.12
C CYS A 18 20.40 23.60 -15.11
N GLY A 19 19.39 24.40 -15.47
CA GLY A 19 18.36 23.99 -16.42
C GLY A 19 17.50 25.18 -16.85
N SER A 20 17.02 25.12 -18.08
CA SER A 20 16.08 26.11 -18.62
C SER A 20 14.88 25.36 -19.20
N GLY A 21 13.68 25.76 -18.82
CA GLY A 21 12.42 25.18 -19.26
C GLY A 21 11.48 26.23 -19.86
N ALA A 22 10.30 25.79 -20.26
CA ALA A 22 9.28 26.63 -20.90
C ALA A 22 8.93 27.88 -20.08
N PHE A 23 8.90 27.76 -18.76
CA PHE A 23 8.35 28.79 -17.88
C PHE A 23 9.42 29.47 -17.02
N GLY A 24 10.63 28.92 -16.93
CA GLY A 24 11.66 29.48 -16.05
C GLY A 24 12.99 28.77 -16.12
N GLU A 25 13.88 29.20 -15.25
CA GLU A 25 15.26 28.76 -15.17
C GLU A 25 15.57 28.25 -13.77
N VAL A 26 16.39 27.20 -13.68
CA VAL A 26 16.93 26.67 -12.43
C VAL A 26 18.41 27.04 -12.36
N TRP A 27 18.77 27.77 -11.33
CA TRP A 27 20.14 28.23 -11.08
C TRP A 27 20.71 27.63 -9.80
N LEU A 28 21.93 27.17 -9.84
CA LEU A 28 22.71 27.05 -8.62
C LEU A 28 22.99 28.47 -8.11
N CYS A 29 22.73 28.72 -6.84
CA CYS A 29 22.96 30.03 -6.23
C CYS A 29 23.62 29.88 -4.87
N ARG A 30 24.04 31.04 -4.32
CA ARG A 30 24.57 31.17 -2.97
C ARG A 30 23.77 32.24 -2.25
N ASP A 31 23.34 31.95 -1.03
CA ASP A 31 22.70 32.92 -0.16
C ASP A 31 23.73 33.83 0.56
N ILE A 32 23.25 34.78 1.34
CA ILE A 32 24.10 35.68 2.14
C ILE A 32 24.98 34.95 3.16
N SER A 33 24.54 33.77 3.63
CA SER A 33 25.32 32.90 4.54
C SER A 33 26.38 32.05 3.82
N ARG A 34 26.49 32.22 2.51
CA ARG A 34 27.33 31.42 1.60
C ARG A 34 26.91 29.98 1.42
N LYS A 35 25.73 29.61 1.86
CA LYS A 35 25.14 28.27 1.62
C LYS A 35 24.80 28.14 0.14
N LYS A 36 25.17 27.00 -0.46
CA LYS A 36 24.73 26.64 -1.82
C LYS A 36 23.33 26.14 -1.81
N LEU A 37 22.48 26.67 -2.68
CA LEU A 37 21.08 26.35 -2.88
C LEU A 37 20.79 26.25 -4.38
N ALA A 38 19.66 25.67 -4.74
CA ALA A 38 19.09 25.87 -6.06
C ALA A 38 17.94 26.88 -5.97
N VAL A 39 17.80 27.73 -6.98
CA VAL A 39 16.65 28.63 -7.13
C VAL A 39 15.99 28.41 -8.49
N LYS A 40 14.68 28.21 -8.48
CA LYS A 40 13.89 28.20 -9.71
C LYS A 40 13.18 29.54 -9.85
N ILE A 41 13.46 30.25 -10.93
CA ILE A 41 12.91 31.58 -11.26
C ILE A 41 11.93 31.40 -12.41
N ILE A 42 10.66 31.78 -12.21
CA ILE A 42 9.56 31.48 -13.12
C ILE A 42 8.92 32.80 -13.57
N SER A 43 8.83 33.00 -14.89
CA SER A 43 8.26 34.19 -15.46
C SER A 43 6.73 34.20 -15.40
N LYS A 44 6.15 35.17 -14.68
CA LYS A 44 4.69 35.39 -14.63
C LYS A 44 4.12 35.64 -16.02
N ARG A 45 4.84 36.39 -16.86
CA ARG A 45 4.45 36.69 -18.23
C ARG A 45 4.34 35.44 -19.11
N ARG A 46 5.29 34.49 -18.98
CA ARG A 46 5.25 33.23 -19.75
C ARG A 46 4.12 32.31 -19.32
N LEU A 47 3.70 32.36 -18.06
CA LEU A 47 2.59 31.58 -17.52
C LEU A 47 1.21 32.24 -17.79
N GLY A 48 1.18 33.54 -18.10
CA GLY A 48 -0.09 34.27 -18.29
C GLY A 48 -0.98 34.19 -17.03
N GLU A 49 -2.26 33.92 -17.20
CA GLU A 49 -3.24 33.87 -16.11
C GLU A 49 -2.98 32.74 -15.10
N PHE A 50 -2.20 31.73 -15.47
CA PHE A 50 -1.97 30.52 -14.64
C PHE A 50 -0.90 30.70 -13.55
N TRP A 51 -0.14 31.80 -13.53
CA TRP A 51 0.97 31.97 -12.61
C TRP A 51 0.57 31.92 -11.13
N ARG A 52 -0.62 32.48 -10.77
CA ARG A 52 -1.11 32.44 -9.38
C ARG A 52 -1.40 31.03 -8.91
N ARG A 53 -1.93 30.20 -9.80
CA ARG A 53 -2.22 28.80 -9.52
C ARG A 53 -0.94 27.99 -9.34
N GLU A 54 0.09 28.26 -10.18
CA GLU A 54 1.41 27.65 -10.04
C GLU A 54 2.07 28.05 -8.72
N LEU A 55 2.07 29.33 -8.39
CA LEU A 55 2.60 29.83 -7.13
C LEU A 55 1.89 29.16 -5.93
N GLN A 56 0.56 29.05 -5.96
CA GLN A 56 -0.20 28.39 -4.91
C GLN A 56 0.16 26.89 -4.81
N GLY A 57 0.42 26.25 -5.95
CA GLY A 57 0.91 24.87 -6.00
C GLY A 57 2.23 24.70 -5.28
N VAL A 58 3.19 25.62 -5.52
CA VAL A 58 4.50 25.62 -4.85
C VAL A 58 4.35 25.86 -3.35
N ILE A 59 3.49 26.80 -2.93
CA ILE A 59 3.21 27.07 -1.51
C ILE A 59 2.63 25.83 -0.83
N ASN A 60 1.63 25.20 -1.44
CA ASN A 60 1.01 23.99 -0.89
C ASN A 60 2.04 22.84 -0.76
N TYR A 61 2.90 22.67 -1.77
CA TYR A 61 3.93 21.64 -1.72
C TYR A 61 4.97 21.90 -0.63
N ARG A 62 5.36 23.15 -0.41
CA ARG A 62 6.30 23.51 0.66
C ARG A 62 5.82 22.96 2.00
N THR A 63 4.52 23.03 2.30
CA THR A 63 3.97 22.51 3.55
C THR A 63 4.07 20.98 3.67
N ILE A 64 4.15 20.27 2.54
CA ILE A 64 4.28 18.81 2.50
C ILE A 64 5.75 18.39 2.65
N THR A 65 6.68 19.20 2.14
CA THR A 65 8.11 18.83 2.10
C THR A 65 8.83 19.04 3.41
N GLU A 66 8.27 19.82 4.35
CA GLU A 66 8.91 20.04 5.63
C GLU A 66 9.18 18.71 6.35
N GLN A 67 10.45 18.30 6.43
CA GLN A 67 10.96 17.09 7.08
C GLN A 67 10.50 15.75 6.45
N THR A 68 10.06 15.75 5.18
CA THR A 68 9.61 14.53 4.51
C THR A 68 10.75 13.88 3.70
N PRO A 69 11.23 12.69 4.06
CA PRO A 69 12.15 11.93 3.22
C PRO A 69 11.55 11.64 1.82
N GLY A 70 12.40 11.65 0.79
CA GLY A 70 11.98 11.36 -0.59
C GLY A 70 11.48 12.57 -1.38
N LEU A 71 11.24 13.73 -0.75
CA LEU A 71 10.86 14.97 -1.42
C LEU A 71 11.94 16.04 -1.31
N LEU A 72 12.14 16.84 -2.38
CA LEU A 72 13.06 17.95 -2.39
C LEU A 72 12.51 19.08 -1.52
N GLN A 73 13.28 19.53 -0.54
CA GLN A 73 12.84 20.55 0.40
C GLN A 73 12.86 21.95 -0.24
N ILE A 74 11.73 22.68 -0.13
CA ILE A 74 11.64 24.09 -0.47
C ILE A 74 11.87 24.92 0.79
N TYR A 75 12.85 25.84 0.73
CA TYR A 75 13.19 26.70 1.85
C TYR A 75 12.38 28.00 1.87
N HIS A 76 12.31 28.67 0.72
CA HIS A 76 11.67 29.97 0.59
C HIS A 76 10.88 30.05 -0.71
N VAL A 77 9.77 30.78 -0.70
CA VAL A 77 8.98 31.14 -1.86
C VAL A 77 8.81 32.66 -1.85
N GLY A 78 9.16 33.33 -2.94
CA GLY A 78 9.03 34.77 -3.09
C GLY A 78 8.51 35.15 -4.46
N GLU A 79 8.09 36.41 -4.59
CA GLU A 79 7.66 36.99 -5.87
C GLU A 79 8.08 38.45 -5.99
N ASP A 80 8.28 38.89 -7.21
CA ASP A 80 8.41 40.28 -7.60
C ASP A 80 7.39 40.63 -8.72
N GLU A 81 7.57 41.77 -9.38
CA GLU A 81 6.65 42.22 -10.43
C GLU A 81 6.55 41.25 -11.61
N ASP A 82 7.71 40.75 -12.11
CA ASP A 82 7.81 39.95 -13.33
C ASP A 82 7.89 38.43 -13.07
N PHE A 83 8.40 38.04 -11.89
CA PHE A 83 8.72 36.65 -11.57
C PHE A 83 8.15 36.23 -10.23
N PHE A 84 8.00 34.93 -10.06
CA PHE A 84 8.02 34.31 -8.74
C PHE A 84 9.14 33.27 -8.71
N TYR A 85 9.67 33.01 -7.53
CA TYR A 85 10.81 32.11 -7.38
C TYR A 85 10.69 31.30 -6.10
N TYR A 86 11.39 30.20 -6.06
CA TYR A 86 11.58 29.45 -4.82
C TYR A 86 12.98 28.89 -4.72
N THR A 87 13.50 28.87 -3.48
CA THR A 87 14.78 28.25 -3.16
C THR A 87 14.55 26.86 -2.62
N MET A 88 15.45 25.95 -2.95
CA MET A 88 15.36 24.54 -2.61
C MET A 88 16.76 23.95 -2.37
N GLU A 89 16.79 22.71 -1.85
CA GLU A 89 18.03 21.96 -1.79
C GLU A 89 18.73 21.96 -3.15
N ALA A 90 20.07 22.15 -3.14
CA ALA A 90 20.86 21.93 -4.35
C ALA A 90 21.17 20.44 -4.48
N ALA A 91 21.12 19.93 -5.71
CA ALA A 91 21.59 18.59 -6.02
C ALA A 91 23.06 18.42 -5.63
N ASP A 92 23.47 17.20 -5.33
CA ASP A 92 24.89 16.85 -5.31
C ASP A 92 25.50 17.11 -6.70
N SER A 93 26.81 17.21 -6.81
CA SER A 93 27.46 17.37 -8.11
C SER A 93 28.12 16.07 -8.55
N LEU A 94 27.87 15.65 -9.78
CA LEU A 94 28.57 14.52 -10.40
C LEU A 94 30.01 14.86 -10.82
N SER A 95 30.37 16.16 -10.86
CA SER A 95 31.71 16.63 -11.23
C SER A 95 32.29 17.54 -10.15
N GLN A 96 33.59 17.46 -9.96
CA GLN A 96 34.33 18.36 -9.03
C GLN A 96 34.72 19.70 -9.67
N GLU A 97 34.92 19.73 -10.99
CA GLU A 97 35.37 20.93 -11.70
C GLU A 97 34.21 21.88 -12.01
N ASN A 98 33.13 21.36 -12.59
CA ASN A 98 31.94 22.13 -12.93
C ASN A 98 30.73 21.50 -12.28
N TYR A 99 29.86 22.30 -11.69
CA TYR A 99 28.67 21.78 -11.08
C TYR A 99 27.77 21.11 -12.13
N LEU A 100 27.60 19.81 -12.01
CA LEU A 100 26.69 19.00 -12.81
C LEU A 100 25.66 18.38 -11.87
N PRO A 101 24.39 18.82 -11.89
CA PRO A 101 23.38 18.30 -10.98
C PRO A 101 23.26 16.77 -11.06
N ASP A 102 23.35 16.13 -9.91
CA ASP A 102 23.23 14.69 -9.78
C ASP A 102 21.75 14.31 -9.86
N THR A 103 21.30 13.93 -11.04
CA THR A 103 19.94 13.42 -11.30
C THR A 103 19.97 11.95 -11.68
N LEU A 104 18.85 11.26 -11.55
CA LEU A 104 18.75 9.87 -12.01
C LEU A 104 19.02 9.78 -13.51
N SER A 105 18.55 10.76 -14.30
CA SER A 105 18.83 10.85 -15.75
C SER A 105 20.32 10.93 -16.02
N ALA A 106 21.05 11.83 -15.33
CA ALA A 106 22.49 11.97 -15.49
C ALA A 106 23.26 10.71 -15.06
N ARG A 107 22.85 10.06 -13.96
CA ARG A 107 23.43 8.77 -13.54
C ARG A 107 23.25 7.68 -14.57
N LEU A 108 22.02 7.55 -15.12
CA LEU A 108 21.71 6.54 -16.15
C LEU A 108 22.50 6.81 -17.45
N ALA A 109 22.62 8.08 -17.85
CA ALA A 109 23.41 8.45 -19.02
C ALA A 109 24.91 8.15 -18.86
N ALA A 110 25.45 8.37 -17.65
CA ALA A 110 26.87 8.15 -17.37
C ALA A 110 27.24 6.69 -17.14
N ASN A 111 26.39 5.94 -16.42
CA ASN A 111 26.73 4.63 -15.87
C ASN A 111 25.82 3.48 -16.38
N GLY A 112 24.81 3.79 -17.19
CA GLY A 112 23.77 2.81 -17.58
C GLY A 112 22.82 2.46 -16.43
N PRO A 113 22.31 1.23 -16.37
CA PRO A 113 21.31 0.81 -15.38
C PRO A 113 21.84 0.91 -13.94
N LEU A 114 20.94 1.16 -12.98
CA LEU A 114 21.34 1.20 -11.58
C LEU A 114 21.80 -0.18 -11.11
N PRO A 115 22.89 -0.23 -10.30
CA PRO A 115 23.32 -1.47 -9.66
C PRO A 115 22.18 -2.08 -8.80
N PRO A 116 22.02 -3.42 -8.79
CA PRO A 116 20.97 -4.08 -8.02
C PRO A 116 20.95 -3.70 -6.53
N GLU A 117 22.14 -3.41 -5.96
CA GLU A 117 22.32 -3.06 -4.55
C GLU A 117 21.69 -1.71 -4.20
N THR A 118 21.74 -0.75 -5.15
CA THR A 118 21.19 0.61 -4.96
C THR A 118 19.77 0.76 -5.49
N LEU A 119 19.39 -0.07 -6.46
CA LEU A 119 18.09 0.01 -7.14
C LEU A 119 16.92 -0.01 -6.15
N GLN A 120 16.93 -0.97 -5.22
CA GLN A 120 15.86 -1.12 -4.23
C GLN A 120 15.70 0.11 -3.36
N SER A 121 16.81 0.62 -2.80
CA SER A 121 16.78 1.79 -1.91
C SER A 121 16.33 3.04 -2.66
N VAL A 122 16.80 3.25 -3.89
CA VAL A 122 16.42 4.39 -4.72
C VAL A 122 14.93 4.35 -5.05
N LEU A 123 14.41 3.21 -5.54
CA LEU A 123 13.00 3.08 -5.89
C LEU A 123 12.08 3.19 -4.68
N LYS A 124 12.51 2.71 -3.51
CA LYS A 124 11.76 2.83 -2.25
C LYS A 124 11.63 4.29 -1.81
N GLU A 125 12.70 5.08 -1.87
CA GLU A 125 12.65 6.50 -1.51
C GLU A 125 11.77 7.30 -2.48
N ILE A 126 11.84 7.03 -3.78
CA ILE A 126 10.95 7.65 -4.78
C ILE A 126 9.49 7.30 -4.47
N PHE A 127 9.20 6.02 -4.20
CA PHE A 127 7.85 5.59 -3.83
C PHE A 127 7.34 6.28 -2.56
N ASN A 128 8.19 6.42 -1.54
CA ASN A 128 7.84 7.13 -0.30
C ASN A 128 7.46 8.59 -0.59
N GLY A 129 8.20 9.28 -1.46
CA GLY A 129 7.87 10.63 -1.90
C GLY A 129 6.51 10.70 -2.60
N ILE A 130 6.23 9.80 -3.55
CA ILE A 130 4.93 9.72 -4.22
C ILE A 130 3.80 9.47 -3.21
N LYS A 131 4.02 8.56 -2.27
CA LYS A 131 3.05 8.21 -1.22
C LYS A 131 2.65 9.44 -0.41
N VAL A 132 3.61 10.26 0.01
CA VAL A 132 3.33 11.48 0.79
C VAL A 132 2.54 12.50 -0.02
N ILE A 133 2.92 12.75 -1.27
CA ILE A 133 2.20 13.66 -2.18
C ILE A 133 0.73 13.21 -2.33
N HIS A 134 0.50 11.92 -2.57
CA HIS A 134 -0.85 11.38 -2.76
C HIS A 134 -1.68 11.39 -1.47
N GLN A 135 -1.06 11.12 -0.32
CA GLN A 135 -1.73 11.19 0.99
C GLN A 135 -2.16 12.62 1.34
N ALA A 136 -1.35 13.61 0.96
CA ALA A 136 -1.71 15.02 1.08
C ALA A 136 -2.80 15.48 0.08
N GLY A 137 -3.21 14.59 -0.81
CA GLY A 137 -4.30 14.86 -1.74
C GLY A 137 -3.88 15.40 -3.10
N PHE A 138 -2.59 15.43 -3.39
CA PHE A 138 -2.04 15.95 -4.63
C PHE A 138 -1.60 14.82 -5.59
N ALA A 139 -1.19 15.20 -6.78
CA ALA A 139 -0.46 14.37 -7.73
C ALA A 139 0.70 15.20 -8.29
N HIS A 140 1.85 14.56 -8.51
CA HIS A 140 3.07 15.23 -9.00
C HIS A 140 3.01 15.59 -10.48
N ARG A 141 2.54 14.67 -11.33
CA ARG A 141 2.29 14.78 -12.79
C ARG A 141 3.53 14.89 -13.68
N ASP A 142 4.72 15.01 -13.14
CA ASP A 142 5.97 15.06 -13.91
C ASP A 142 7.06 14.19 -13.27
N ILE A 143 6.70 12.96 -12.90
CA ILE A 143 7.66 11.97 -12.39
C ILE A 143 8.46 11.41 -13.57
N LYS A 144 9.76 11.70 -13.58
CA LYS A 144 10.72 11.24 -14.60
C LYS A 144 12.15 11.26 -14.04
N PRO A 145 13.12 10.59 -14.66
CA PRO A 145 14.50 10.52 -14.16
C PRO A 145 15.17 11.90 -13.97
N ASP A 146 14.82 12.89 -14.79
CA ASP A 146 15.36 14.26 -14.68
C ASP A 146 14.91 14.95 -13.39
N ASN A 147 13.75 14.62 -12.88
CA ASN A 147 13.16 15.20 -11.67
C ASN A 147 13.45 14.36 -10.41
N ILE A 148 14.24 13.29 -10.53
CA ILE A 148 14.77 12.55 -9.39
C ILE A 148 16.18 13.05 -9.13
N ILE A 149 16.35 13.84 -8.08
CA ILE A 149 17.55 14.58 -7.75
C ILE A 149 18.22 13.94 -6.53
N PHE A 150 19.54 13.79 -6.54
CA PHE A 150 20.26 13.25 -5.39
C PHE A 150 20.79 14.39 -4.53
N VAL A 151 20.46 14.33 -3.23
CA VAL A 151 20.92 15.27 -2.20
C VAL A 151 21.49 14.45 -1.05
N HIS A 152 22.75 14.67 -0.72
CA HIS A 152 23.50 13.85 0.24
C HIS A 152 23.43 12.35 -0.08
N GLY A 153 23.54 12.02 -1.36
CA GLY A 153 23.46 10.65 -1.88
C GLY A 153 22.07 10.02 -1.86
N LYS A 154 21.04 10.70 -1.40
CA LYS A 154 19.66 10.19 -1.30
C LYS A 154 18.78 10.78 -2.41
N PRO A 155 17.95 9.97 -3.08
CA PRO A 155 17.06 10.46 -4.11
C PRO A 155 15.92 11.28 -3.50
N ARG A 156 15.57 12.37 -4.17
CA ARG A 156 14.48 13.29 -3.86
C ARG A 156 13.67 13.55 -5.11
N ILE A 157 12.36 13.57 -5.00
CA ILE A 157 11.49 14.02 -6.08
C ILE A 157 11.49 15.54 -6.08
N GLY A 158 11.95 16.13 -7.17
CA GLY A 158 11.97 17.57 -7.42
C GLY A 158 11.03 17.97 -8.55
N ASP A 159 11.12 19.24 -8.91
CA ASP A 159 10.36 19.92 -9.97
C ASP A 159 8.84 19.78 -9.91
N ILE A 160 8.27 20.56 -9.03
CA ILE A 160 6.85 20.59 -8.69
C ILE A 160 6.04 21.47 -9.66
N GLY A 161 6.69 22.01 -10.68
CA GLY A 161 6.12 23.06 -11.54
C GLY A 161 4.88 22.69 -12.36
N LEU A 162 4.32 21.47 -12.23
CA LEU A 162 3.20 21.01 -13.05
C LEU A 162 1.95 20.62 -12.25
N ILE A 163 1.86 20.99 -10.98
CA ILE A 163 0.63 20.73 -10.21
C ILE A 163 -0.61 21.34 -10.88
N SER A 164 -0.41 22.30 -11.83
CA SER A 164 -1.52 22.99 -12.48
C SER A 164 -1.34 23.33 -13.96
N SER A 165 -0.18 23.13 -14.60
CA SER A 165 0.03 23.66 -15.96
C SER A 165 -0.74 22.87 -17.01
N LEU A 166 -1.87 23.43 -17.41
CA LEU A 166 -2.75 22.97 -18.49
C LEU A 166 -2.47 23.63 -19.84
N SER A 167 -1.52 24.59 -19.86
CA SER A 167 -1.25 25.42 -21.04
C SER A 167 0.06 25.10 -21.78
N ALA A 168 0.80 24.05 -21.36
CA ALA A 168 1.97 23.64 -22.10
C ALA A 168 1.56 23.13 -23.49
N THR A 169 2.03 23.81 -24.54
CA THR A 169 1.86 23.34 -25.91
C THR A 169 2.50 21.96 -26.08
N MET A 170 1.84 21.09 -26.88
CA MET A 170 2.25 19.69 -27.11
C MET A 170 3.75 19.55 -27.48
N SER A 171 4.34 20.56 -28.12
CA SER A 171 5.79 20.58 -28.46
C SER A 171 6.72 20.74 -27.26
N GLN A 172 6.26 21.34 -26.17
CA GLN A 172 7.05 21.52 -24.93
C GLN A 172 6.94 20.31 -23.99
N LEU A 173 5.91 19.48 -24.22
CA LEU A 173 5.67 18.23 -23.48
C LEU A 173 6.36 17.00 -24.12
N ALA A 174 7.04 17.13 -25.25
CA ALA A 174 7.51 15.99 -26.05
C ALA A 174 8.34 14.98 -25.24
N GLY A 175 9.25 15.45 -24.36
CA GLY A 175 10.02 14.56 -23.48
C GLY A 175 9.22 13.99 -22.29
N THR A 176 8.17 14.67 -21.86
CA THR A 176 7.32 14.28 -20.72
C THR A 176 6.19 13.36 -21.15
N LEU A 177 5.76 13.41 -22.42
CA LEU A 177 4.66 12.59 -22.95
C LEU A 177 4.89 11.09 -22.78
N GLU A 178 6.16 10.65 -22.81
CA GLU A 178 6.50 9.23 -22.68
C GLU A 178 6.26 8.67 -21.28
N PHE A 179 6.18 9.55 -20.28
CA PHE A 179 5.83 9.20 -18.91
C PHE A 179 4.33 9.30 -18.63
N LEU A 180 3.54 9.86 -19.57
CA LEU A 180 2.10 9.90 -19.45
C LEU A 180 1.45 8.59 -19.94
N PRO A 181 0.38 8.13 -19.28
CA PRO A 181 -0.43 7.02 -19.77
C PRO A 181 -0.97 7.29 -21.17
N PRO A 182 -1.05 6.27 -22.06
CA PRO A 182 -1.50 6.44 -23.44
C PRO A 182 -2.87 7.11 -23.58
N GLU A 183 -3.79 6.82 -22.67
CA GLU A 183 -5.15 7.40 -22.65
C GLU A 183 -5.17 8.90 -22.33
N LEU A 184 -4.13 9.43 -21.67
CA LEU A 184 -4.03 10.86 -21.36
C LEU A 184 -3.27 11.65 -22.43
N ARG A 185 -2.56 10.98 -23.36
CA ARG A 185 -1.82 11.63 -24.45
C ARG A 185 -2.74 12.20 -25.52
N SER A 186 -3.94 11.65 -25.67
CA SER A 186 -4.92 11.97 -26.74
C SER A 186 -6.16 12.68 -26.22
N SER A 187 -6.20 13.09 -24.93
CA SER A 187 -7.37 13.77 -24.37
C SER A 187 -7.34 15.26 -24.72
N ASP A 188 -8.38 15.73 -25.42
CA ASP A 188 -8.54 17.14 -25.79
C ASP A 188 -8.84 18.08 -24.60
N SER A 189 -9.05 17.55 -23.40
CA SER A 189 -9.40 18.32 -22.21
C SER A 189 -8.73 17.74 -20.94
N PRO A 190 -7.48 18.10 -20.68
CA PRO A 190 -6.74 17.66 -19.46
C PRO A 190 -7.42 18.08 -18.16
N ASP A 191 -8.26 19.09 -18.18
CA ASP A 191 -8.97 19.63 -17.01
C ASP A 191 -10.07 18.72 -16.45
N GLN A 192 -10.63 17.84 -17.27
CA GLN A 192 -11.71 16.93 -16.88
C GLN A 192 -11.21 15.63 -16.24
N VAL A 193 -9.88 15.44 -16.12
CA VAL A 193 -9.30 14.27 -15.47
C VAL A 193 -9.49 14.35 -13.96
N ASP A 194 -10.20 13.39 -13.40
CA ASP A 194 -10.46 13.32 -11.97
C ASP A 194 -9.17 13.10 -11.16
N ARG A 195 -9.26 13.33 -9.83
CA ARG A 195 -8.12 13.18 -8.91
C ARG A 195 -7.52 11.77 -8.97
N LYS A 196 -8.34 10.74 -9.07
CA LYS A 196 -7.91 9.33 -9.06
C LYS A 196 -7.11 9.01 -10.32
N SER A 197 -7.54 9.50 -11.47
CA SER A 197 -6.81 9.35 -12.73
C SER A 197 -5.47 10.10 -12.72
N ARG A 198 -5.40 11.26 -12.04
CA ARG A 198 -4.15 12.03 -11.88
C ARG A 198 -3.12 11.29 -11.02
N GLN A 199 -3.54 10.73 -9.89
CA GLN A 199 -2.67 9.89 -9.06
C GLN A 199 -2.26 8.60 -9.78
N GLY A 200 -3.14 8.01 -10.56
CA GLY A 200 -2.83 6.87 -11.43
C GLY A 200 -1.76 7.19 -12.49
N SER A 201 -1.70 8.44 -12.98
CA SER A 201 -0.64 8.86 -13.92
C SER A 201 0.74 8.89 -13.27
N ASP A 202 0.86 9.28 -12.00
CA ASP A 202 2.12 9.22 -11.26
C ASP A 202 2.61 7.77 -11.07
N LEU A 203 1.69 6.83 -10.83
CA LEU A 203 2.04 5.41 -10.72
C LEU A 203 2.54 4.85 -12.06
N TYR A 204 1.91 5.25 -13.17
CA TYR A 204 2.39 4.90 -14.52
C TYR A 204 3.78 5.49 -14.78
N ALA A 205 3.98 6.78 -14.47
CA ALA A 205 5.26 7.47 -14.62
C ALA A 205 6.35 6.79 -13.76
N PHE A 206 6.04 6.43 -12.52
CA PHE A 206 6.94 5.66 -11.67
C PHE A 206 7.30 4.31 -12.32
N GLY A 207 6.35 3.60 -12.93
CA GLY A 207 6.62 2.37 -13.68
C GLY A 207 7.62 2.58 -14.82
N LYS A 208 7.56 3.72 -15.51
CA LYS A 208 8.54 4.12 -16.53
C LYS A 208 9.91 4.44 -15.93
N VAL A 209 9.95 5.13 -14.79
CA VAL A 209 11.20 5.38 -14.04
C VAL A 209 11.85 4.07 -13.61
N VAL A 210 11.07 3.11 -13.10
CA VAL A 210 11.55 1.76 -12.77
C VAL A 210 12.17 1.09 -13.99
N TYR A 211 11.52 1.18 -15.16
CA TYR A 211 12.07 0.63 -16.40
C TYR A 211 13.42 1.26 -16.76
N CYS A 212 13.50 2.59 -16.77
CA CYS A 212 14.75 3.30 -17.06
C CYS A 212 15.86 2.93 -16.06
N ALA A 213 15.54 2.87 -14.77
CA ALA A 213 16.50 2.53 -13.72
C ALA A 213 17.05 1.10 -13.86
N VAL A 214 16.20 0.15 -14.29
CA VAL A 214 16.57 -1.26 -14.43
C VAL A 214 17.32 -1.53 -15.73
N THR A 215 16.94 -0.86 -16.82
CA THR A 215 17.46 -1.17 -18.16
C THR A 215 18.54 -0.20 -18.64
N GLY A 216 18.62 1.01 -18.08
CA GLY A 216 19.41 2.11 -18.60
C GLY A 216 18.85 2.72 -19.88
N GLU A 217 17.70 2.22 -20.36
CA GLU A 217 17.11 2.63 -21.62
C GLU A 217 16.12 3.78 -21.47
N GLU A 218 15.87 4.48 -22.58
CA GLU A 218 14.88 5.55 -22.65
C GLU A 218 13.44 5.00 -22.54
N PRO A 219 12.50 5.80 -21.97
CA PRO A 219 11.13 5.35 -21.72
C PRO A 219 10.35 4.95 -23.00
N GLN A 220 10.76 5.46 -24.17
CA GLN A 220 10.16 5.11 -25.49
C GLN A 220 10.36 3.65 -25.85
N LYS A 221 11.49 3.07 -25.45
CA LYS A 221 11.84 1.67 -25.74
C LYS A 221 11.02 0.66 -24.93
N TRP A 222 10.31 1.13 -23.87
CA TRP A 222 9.44 0.24 -23.10
C TRP A 222 8.40 -0.44 -24.03
N PRO A 223 8.16 -1.75 -23.93
CA PRO A 223 8.63 -2.72 -22.91
C PRO A 223 9.87 -3.55 -23.35
N ALA A 224 10.65 -3.10 -24.33
CA ALA A 224 11.80 -3.84 -24.83
C ALA A 224 12.89 -3.99 -23.74
N ILE A 225 13.46 -5.18 -23.65
CA ILE A 225 14.59 -5.46 -22.76
C ILE A 225 15.86 -5.52 -23.63
N PRO A 226 16.93 -4.77 -23.27
CA PRO A 226 18.17 -4.81 -24.04
C PRO A 226 18.73 -6.23 -24.13
N SER A 227 19.17 -6.63 -25.33
CA SER A 227 19.88 -7.89 -25.53
C SER A 227 21.22 -7.82 -24.80
N GLY A 228 21.45 -8.74 -23.86
CA GLY A 228 22.68 -8.77 -23.05
C GLY A 228 22.58 -8.13 -21.68
N LEU A 229 21.45 -7.56 -21.29
CA LEU A 229 21.24 -7.13 -19.91
C LEU A 229 21.28 -8.36 -18.97
N PRO A 230 22.23 -8.43 -18.02
CA PRO A 230 22.30 -9.55 -17.06
C PRO A 230 21.12 -9.44 -16.10
N LEU A 231 20.04 -10.16 -16.39
CA LEU A 231 18.83 -10.14 -15.58
C LEU A 231 19.04 -10.91 -14.27
N SER A 232 19.64 -10.24 -13.28
CA SER A 232 19.65 -10.72 -11.90
C SER A 232 18.22 -10.81 -11.33
N LEU A 233 18.04 -11.53 -10.25
CA LEU A 233 16.72 -11.73 -9.64
C LEU A 233 16.03 -10.40 -9.27
N PRO A 234 16.73 -9.41 -8.66
CA PRO A 234 16.15 -8.09 -8.39
C PRO A 234 15.64 -7.41 -9.65
N LEU A 235 16.45 -7.37 -10.71
CA LEU A 235 16.08 -6.72 -11.97
C LEU A 235 14.81 -7.34 -12.58
N LYS A 236 14.67 -8.68 -12.54
CA LYS A 236 13.46 -9.37 -13.01
C LYS A 236 12.21 -8.94 -12.27
N PHE A 237 12.29 -8.80 -10.94
CA PHE A 237 11.13 -8.40 -10.14
C PHE A 237 10.72 -6.95 -10.43
N TYR A 238 11.67 -6.03 -10.52
CA TYR A 238 11.37 -4.64 -10.83
C TYR A 238 10.90 -4.44 -12.27
N LEU A 239 11.41 -5.21 -13.25
CA LEU A 239 10.85 -5.22 -14.59
C LEU A 239 9.38 -5.68 -14.59
N ARG A 240 9.06 -6.74 -13.85
CA ARG A 240 7.66 -7.19 -13.71
C ARG A 240 6.78 -6.09 -13.08
N LEU A 241 7.30 -5.38 -12.09
CA LEU A 241 6.59 -4.24 -11.48
C LEU A 241 6.33 -3.14 -12.53
N SER A 242 7.35 -2.77 -13.32
CA SER A 242 7.19 -1.81 -14.42
C SER A 242 6.11 -2.25 -15.41
N MET A 243 6.10 -3.53 -15.82
CA MET A 243 5.07 -4.06 -16.74
C MET A 243 3.66 -3.95 -16.14
N GLN A 244 3.51 -4.18 -14.84
CA GLN A 244 2.23 -4.06 -14.15
C GLN A 244 1.74 -2.61 -14.02
N LEU A 245 2.66 -1.66 -13.83
CA LEU A 245 2.34 -0.22 -13.71
C LEU A 245 2.06 0.42 -15.07
N CYS A 246 2.72 -0.06 -16.13
CA CYS A 246 2.69 0.55 -17.46
C CYS A 246 1.87 -0.23 -18.50
N ASP A 247 1.06 -1.22 -18.08
CA ASP A 247 0.22 -1.97 -19.02
C ASP A 247 -0.57 -1.01 -19.93
N ARG A 248 -0.66 -1.33 -21.24
CA ARG A 248 -1.42 -0.51 -22.20
C ARG A 248 -2.90 -0.44 -21.88
N ASN A 249 -3.44 -1.50 -21.26
CA ASN A 249 -4.82 -1.53 -20.80
C ASN A 249 -4.91 -0.98 -19.37
N PRO A 250 -5.54 0.18 -19.14
CA PRO A 250 -5.65 0.76 -17.81
C PRO A 250 -6.23 -0.20 -16.76
N ALA A 251 -7.20 -1.05 -17.15
CA ALA A 251 -7.85 -1.98 -16.22
C ALA A 251 -6.92 -3.09 -15.68
N ARG A 252 -5.75 -3.29 -16.30
CA ARG A 252 -4.75 -4.28 -15.87
C ARG A 252 -3.67 -3.71 -14.99
N ARG A 253 -3.61 -2.38 -14.82
CA ARG A 253 -2.57 -1.71 -14.04
C ARG A 253 -2.79 -1.87 -12.54
N LEU A 254 -1.75 -1.62 -11.78
CA LEU A 254 -1.87 -1.29 -10.36
C LEU A 254 -2.50 0.11 -10.25
N HIS A 255 -3.60 0.23 -9.49
CA HIS A 255 -4.39 1.46 -9.46
C HIS A 255 -4.22 2.29 -8.18
N SER A 256 -3.57 1.73 -7.17
CA SER A 256 -3.50 2.36 -5.87
C SER A 256 -2.11 2.28 -5.25
N LEU A 257 -1.81 3.22 -4.38
CA LEU A 257 -0.61 3.17 -3.54
C LEU A 257 -0.54 1.89 -2.72
N TYR A 258 -1.68 1.40 -2.25
CA TYR A 258 -1.75 0.18 -1.46
C TYR A 258 -1.29 -1.05 -2.26
N GLU A 259 -1.77 -1.19 -3.49
CA GLU A 259 -1.35 -2.29 -4.38
C GLU A 259 0.14 -2.20 -4.71
N LEU A 260 0.65 -0.98 -4.97
CA LEU A 260 2.06 -0.76 -5.26
C LEU A 260 2.93 -1.06 -4.03
N GLU A 261 2.55 -0.58 -2.84
CA GLU A 261 3.26 -0.86 -1.60
C GLU A 261 3.32 -2.37 -1.32
N HIS A 262 2.20 -3.05 -1.53
CA HIS A 262 2.14 -4.50 -1.38
C HIS A 262 3.10 -5.22 -2.34
N GLU A 263 3.11 -4.85 -3.64
CA GLU A 263 4.03 -5.47 -4.61
C GLU A 263 5.50 -5.16 -4.28
N MET A 264 5.83 -3.96 -3.81
CA MET A 264 7.19 -3.62 -3.39
C MET A 264 7.62 -4.41 -2.16
N CYS A 265 6.76 -4.57 -1.14
CA CYS A 265 7.03 -5.42 0.01
C CYS A 265 7.20 -6.90 -0.39
N GLU A 266 6.40 -7.39 -1.34
CA GLU A 266 6.55 -8.75 -1.85
C GLU A 266 7.86 -8.94 -2.62
N ILE A 267 8.33 -7.93 -3.34
CA ILE A 267 9.66 -7.94 -3.97
C ILE A 267 10.75 -8.01 -2.90
N GLU A 268 10.70 -7.16 -1.86
CA GLU A 268 11.65 -7.20 -0.74
C GLU A 268 11.69 -8.59 -0.08
N ARG A 269 10.52 -9.16 0.20
CA ARG A 269 10.41 -10.50 0.79
C ARG A 269 11.08 -11.57 -0.10
N LYS A 270 10.81 -11.54 -1.40
CA LYS A 270 11.38 -12.49 -2.36
C LYS A 270 12.89 -12.33 -2.51
N LEU A 271 13.40 -11.12 -2.38
CA LEU A 271 14.83 -10.86 -2.40
C LEU A 271 15.55 -11.38 -1.15
N LEU A 272 14.88 -11.31 0.02
CA LEU A 272 15.44 -11.78 1.29
C LEU A 272 15.33 -13.30 1.46
N PHE A 273 14.21 -13.90 1.06
CA PHE A 273 13.87 -15.30 1.36
C PHE A 273 13.78 -16.21 0.13
N GLY A 274 14.03 -15.68 -1.06
CA GLY A 274 13.89 -16.39 -2.33
C GLY A 274 12.44 -16.47 -2.83
N GLU A 275 12.29 -16.82 -4.13
CA GLU A 275 11.00 -17.05 -4.79
C GLU A 275 10.58 -18.50 -4.61
N THR A 276 9.47 -18.75 -3.92
CA THR A 276 8.91 -20.08 -3.71
C THR A 276 8.08 -20.55 -4.91
N PHE A 277 7.81 -21.85 -5.03
CA PHE A 277 6.90 -22.41 -6.04
C PHE A 277 5.49 -21.79 -5.92
N ARG A 278 5.05 -21.50 -4.70
CA ARG A 278 3.79 -20.81 -4.40
C ARG A 278 3.76 -19.39 -4.96
N ASP A 279 4.85 -18.64 -4.87
CA ASP A 279 4.93 -17.27 -5.43
C ASP A 279 4.72 -17.30 -6.95
N LYS A 280 5.23 -18.34 -7.62
CA LYS A 280 5.02 -18.56 -9.07
C LYS A 280 3.55 -18.84 -9.39
N ILE A 281 2.88 -19.66 -8.59
CA ILE A 281 1.43 -19.94 -8.76
C ILE A 281 0.62 -18.67 -8.52
N ILE A 282 0.88 -17.92 -7.45
CA ILE A 282 0.19 -16.66 -7.14
C ILE A 282 0.39 -15.66 -8.28
N TYR A 283 1.61 -15.52 -8.78
CA TYR A 283 1.91 -14.67 -9.92
C TYR A 283 1.10 -15.07 -11.16
N PHE A 284 1.07 -16.36 -11.49
CA PHE A 284 0.30 -16.88 -12.62
C PHE A 284 -1.21 -16.59 -12.46
N ARG A 285 -1.78 -16.84 -11.27
CA ARG A 285 -3.19 -16.53 -10.98
C ARG A 285 -3.48 -15.03 -11.09
N LYS A 286 -2.64 -14.15 -10.51
CA LYS A 286 -2.79 -12.69 -10.62
C LYS A 286 -2.75 -12.24 -12.09
N THR A 287 -1.85 -12.81 -12.89
CA THR A 287 -1.75 -12.51 -14.32
C THR A 287 -3.00 -12.97 -15.08
N ALA A 288 -3.48 -14.18 -14.84
CA ALA A 288 -4.71 -14.70 -15.45
C ALA A 288 -5.93 -13.84 -15.11
N ILE A 289 -6.09 -13.43 -13.85
CA ILE A 289 -7.17 -12.53 -13.41
C ILE A 289 -7.08 -11.18 -14.12
N ARG A 290 -5.88 -10.60 -14.24
CA ARG A 290 -5.69 -9.32 -14.97
C ARG A 290 -6.03 -9.45 -16.45
N GLU A 291 -5.71 -10.58 -17.08
CA GLU A 291 -6.09 -10.84 -18.47
C GLU A 291 -7.62 -10.88 -18.63
N VAL A 292 -8.33 -11.56 -17.72
CA VAL A 292 -9.79 -11.60 -17.71
C VAL A 292 -10.38 -10.20 -17.52
N ILE A 293 -9.90 -9.45 -16.52
CA ILE A 293 -10.33 -8.07 -16.28
C ILE A 293 -10.08 -7.19 -17.51
N GLY A 294 -8.91 -7.32 -18.13
CA GLY A 294 -8.55 -6.57 -19.33
C GLY A 294 -9.45 -6.90 -20.52
N ALA A 295 -9.78 -8.18 -20.73
CA ALA A 295 -10.71 -8.61 -21.77
C ALA A 295 -12.12 -8.06 -21.52
N THR A 296 -12.60 -8.13 -20.28
CA THR A 296 -13.90 -7.58 -19.87
C THR A 296 -13.96 -6.06 -20.11
N TYR A 297 -12.90 -5.33 -19.77
CA TYR A 297 -12.82 -3.89 -20.04
C TYR A 297 -12.89 -3.57 -21.54
N GLN A 298 -12.19 -4.33 -22.39
CA GLN A 298 -12.26 -4.16 -23.85
C GLN A 298 -13.65 -4.44 -24.39
N VAL A 299 -14.30 -5.48 -23.91
CA VAL A 299 -15.70 -5.82 -24.25
C VAL A 299 -16.64 -4.70 -23.86
N LEU A 300 -16.55 -4.18 -22.63
CA LEU A 300 -17.37 -3.05 -22.16
C LEU A 300 -17.11 -1.77 -22.96
N ARG A 301 -15.86 -1.50 -23.32
CA ARG A 301 -15.49 -0.36 -24.18
C ARG A 301 -16.05 -0.51 -25.59
N TRP A 302 -16.03 -1.73 -26.15
CA TRP A 302 -16.64 -2.06 -27.43
C TRP A 302 -18.15 -1.86 -27.38
N PHE A 303 -18.85 -2.34 -26.33
CA PHE A 303 -20.29 -2.11 -26.09
C PHE A 303 -20.62 -0.63 -26.00
N ARG A 304 -19.84 0.16 -25.27
CA ARG A 304 -20.05 1.60 -25.15
C ARG A 304 -19.93 2.31 -26.50
N ARG A 305 -19.11 1.77 -27.42
CA ARG A 305 -18.95 2.29 -28.77
C ARG A 305 -20.04 1.82 -29.74
N HIS A 306 -20.68 0.69 -29.44
CA HIS A 306 -21.70 0.04 -30.27
C HIS A 306 -22.98 -0.21 -29.47
N TRP A 307 -23.43 0.80 -28.73
CA TRP A 307 -24.53 0.72 -27.75
C TRP A 307 -25.87 0.19 -28.35
N CYS A 308 -26.09 0.33 -29.65
CA CYS A 308 -27.27 -0.19 -30.35
C CYS A 308 -27.37 -1.72 -30.37
N LEU A 309 -26.27 -2.46 -30.12
CA LEU A 309 -26.26 -3.93 -30.00
C LEU A 309 -26.35 -4.41 -28.54
N GLY A 310 -26.37 -3.49 -27.57
CA GLY A 310 -26.32 -3.76 -26.14
C GLY A 310 -27.49 -4.57 -25.55
N PRO A 311 -28.76 -4.30 -25.90
CA PRO A 311 -29.88 -4.97 -25.25
C PRO A 311 -29.90 -6.50 -25.43
N ALA A 312 -29.57 -7.01 -26.61
CA ALA A 312 -29.58 -8.44 -26.88
C ALA A 312 -28.50 -9.22 -26.12
N LEU A 313 -27.35 -8.61 -25.88
CA LEU A 313 -26.24 -9.24 -25.16
C LEU A 313 -26.36 -9.05 -23.63
N ILE A 314 -27.03 -8.01 -23.15
CA ILE A 314 -27.38 -7.87 -21.71
C ILE A 314 -28.33 -8.97 -21.29
N CYS A 315 -29.30 -9.37 -22.11
CA CYS A 315 -30.17 -10.49 -21.82
C CYS A 315 -29.42 -11.84 -21.74
N ALA A 316 -28.46 -12.07 -22.63
CA ALA A 316 -27.64 -13.29 -22.61
C ALA A 316 -26.68 -13.33 -21.40
N PHE A 317 -26.13 -12.18 -20.99
CA PHE A 317 -25.27 -12.07 -19.80
C PHE A 317 -26.08 -12.17 -18.51
N GLY A 318 -27.28 -11.58 -18.47
CA GLY A 318 -28.22 -11.66 -17.33
C GLY A 318 -28.62 -13.09 -16.99
N THR A 319 -28.84 -13.94 -18.00
CA THR A 319 -29.13 -15.38 -17.77
C THR A 319 -27.91 -16.15 -17.26
N ALA A 320 -26.71 -15.84 -17.72
CA ALA A 320 -25.48 -16.47 -17.21
C ALA A 320 -25.16 -16.04 -15.77
N VAL A 321 -25.40 -14.77 -15.43
CA VAL A 321 -25.22 -14.24 -14.06
C VAL A 321 -26.28 -14.83 -13.12
N TRP A 322 -27.52 -15.04 -13.60
CA TRP A 322 -28.57 -15.68 -12.79
C TRP A 322 -28.27 -17.15 -12.50
N MET A 323 -27.62 -17.87 -13.41
CA MET A 323 -27.16 -19.24 -13.17
C MET A 323 -25.95 -19.32 -12.22
N ALA A 324 -25.20 -18.24 -12.07
CA ALA A 324 -24.04 -18.13 -11.18
C ALA A 324 -24.32 -17.35 -9.89
N TRP A 325 -25.62 -17.17 -9.54
CA TRP A 325 -25.98 -16.40 -8.34
C TRP A 325 -25.39 -17.03 -7.08
N PRO A 326 -24.80 -16.24 -6.18
CA PRO A 326 -24.21 -16.78 -4.96
C PRO A 326 -25.25 -17.48 -4.09
N GLU A 327 -24.82 -18.52 -3.42
CA GLU A 327 -25.60 -19.24 -2.42
C GLU A 327 -26.21 -18.25 -1.42
N LYS A 328 -27.41 -18.60 -0.91
CA LYS A 328 -28.06 -17.76 0.13
C LYS A 328 -27.13 -17.61 1.33
N PRO A 329 -27.10 -16.43 1.95
CA PRO A 329 -26.28 -16.23 3.16
C PRO A 329 -26.66 -17.27 4.22
N TYR A 330 -25.64 -17.73 4.96
CA TYR A 330 -25.81 -18.73 6.00
C TYR A 330 -26.82 -18.26 7.05
N ASP A 331 -27.84 -19.08 7.30
CA ASP A 331 -28.88 -18.83 8.28
C ASP A 331 -28.79 -19.84 9.43
N ILE A 332 -28.31 -19.40 10.58
CA ILE A 332 -28.20 -20.24 11.78
C ILE A 332 -29.54 -20.75 12.29
N THR A 333 -30.65 -20.08 11.97
CA THR A 333 -32.00 -20.50 12.41
C THR A 333 -32.48 -21.73 11.69
N ALA A 334 -31.88 -22.09 10.57
CA ALA A 334 -32.18 -23.31 9.82
C ALA A 334 -31.48 -24.56 10.39
N GLU A 335 -30.58 -24.42 11.34
CA GLU A 335 -29.84 -25.52 11.96
C GLU A 335 -30.37 -25.88 13.36
N VAL A 336 -30.08 -27.10 13.79
CA VAL A 336 -30.26 -27.48 15.20
C VAL A 336 -29.15 -26.80 16.02
N THR A 337 -29.52 -25.96 16.97
CA THR A 337 -28.62 -25.14 17.75
C THR A 337 -28.54 -25.54 19.22
N GLN A 338 -27.49 -25.10 19.90
CA GLN A 338 -27.31 -25.18 21.34
C GLN A 338 -26.83 -23.83 21.91
N GLU A 339 -27.13 -23.58 23.17
CA GLU A 339 -26.61 -22.38 23.86
C GLU A 339 -25.20 -22.64 24.40
N TYR A 340 -24.26 -21.79 24.03
CA TYR A 340 -22.93 -21.73 24.63
C TYR A 340 -22.89 -20.61 25.67
N VAL A 341 -22.39 -20.92 26.87
CA VAL A 341 -22.26 -19.95 27.97
C VAL A 341 -20.84 -19.97 28.51
N ASN A 342 -20.11 -18.86 28.37
CA ASN A 342 -18.81 -18.66 29.00
C ASN A 342 -18.92 -17.68 30.15
N LYS A 343 -18.91 -18.23 31.41
CA LYS A 343 -19.04 -17.42 32.64
C LYS A 343 -17.84 -16.51 32.87
N LYS A 344 -16.61 -16.91 32.47
CA LYS A 344 -15.40 -16.10 32.65
C LYS A 344 -15.33 -14.92 31.67
N ALA A 345 -15.80 -15.10 30.46
CA ALA A 345 -15.96 -14.03 29.49
C ALA A 345 -17.21 -13.17 29.75
N GLY A 346 -18.18 -13.71 30.49
CA GLY A 346 -19.47 -13.07 30.76
C GLY A 346 -20.33 -12.94 29.49
N ILE A 347 -20.37 -13.99 28.66
CA ILE A 347 -21.15 -14.03 27.43
C ILE A 347 -21.93 -15.33 27.29
N SER A 348 -23.01 -15.28 26.51
CA SER A 348 -23.63 -16.46 25.89
C SER A 348 -23.91 -16.19 24.42
N MET A 349 -23.95 -17.23 23.62
CA MET A 349 -24.27 -17.18 22.19
C MET A 349 -24.86 -18.52 21.75
N THR A 350 -25.64 -18.49 20.65
CA THR A 350 -26.21 -19.68 20.05
C THR A 350 -25.27 -20.22 19.01
N ILE A 351 -24.89 -21.49 19.10
CA ILE A 351 -23.97 -22.16 18.17
C ILE A 351 -24.64 -23.39 17.57
N PRO A 352 -24.25 -23.88 16.36
CA PRO A 352 -24.70 -25.14 15.83
C PRO A 352 -24.41 -26.29 16.79
N LYS A 353 -25.38 -27.20 16.95
CA LYS A 353 -25.27 -28.36 17.88
C LYS A 353 -24.13 -29.32 17.52
N GLN A 354 -23.73 -29.32 16.25
CA GLN A 354 -22.63 -30.14 15.74
C GLN A 354 -21.24 -29.58 16.07
N TRP A 355 -21.18 -28.36 16.61
CA TRP A 355 -19.89 -27.76 17.04
C TRP A 355 -19.53 -28.24 18.43
N ASP A 356 -18.28 -28.68 18.59
CA ASP A 356 -17.75 -29.22 19.84
C ASP A 356 -17.20 -28.11 20.73
N VAL A 357 -17.75 -27.99 21.94
CA VAL A 357 -17.21 -27.09 22.97
C VAL A 357 -16.21 -27.85 23.82
N VAL A 358 -14.95 -27.45 23.77
CA VAL A 358 -13.88 -28.11 24.53
C VAL A 358 -13.38 -27.16 25.63
N SER A 359 -13.47 -27.65 26.88
CA SER A 359 -13.04 -26.85 28.05
C SER A 359 -11.53 -26.65 28.06
N ALA A 360 -11.11 -25.51 28.66
CA ALA A 360 -9.71 -25.20 28.86
C ALA A 360 -8.94 -26.32 29.61
N SER A 361 -9.59 -27.01 30.57
CA SER A 361 -8.97 -28.12 31.31
C SER A 361 -8.64 -29.32 30.42
N THR A 362 -9.54 -29.69 29.53
CA THR A 362 -9.34 -30.82 28.60
C THR A 362 -8.19 -30.54 27.61
N MET A 363 -8.12 -29.34 27.06
CA MET A 363 -7.05 -28.94 26.17
C MET A 363 -5.70 -28.76 26.90
N LEU A 364 -5.74 -28.32 28.15
CA LEU A 364 -4.53 -28.06 28.94
C LEU A 364 -3.69 -29.31 29.14
N ASP A 365 -4.32 -30.49 29.33
CA ASP A 365 -3.60 -31.76 29.48
C ASP A 365 -2.82 -32.15 28.22
N VAL A 366 -3.38 -31.86 27.04
CA VAL A 366 -2.74 -32.10 25.75
C VAL A 366 -1.52 -31.17 25.54
N TYR A 367 -1.64 -29.90 25.91
CA TYR A 367 -0.59 -28.91 25.66
C TYR A 367 0.46 -28.79 26.76
N LYS A 368 0.19 -29.26 27.99
CA LYS A 368 1.20 -29.35 29.06
C LYS A 368 2.23 -30.41 28.76
N ASN A 369 1.81 -31.52 28.18
CA ASN A 369 2.69 -32.65 27.81
C ASN A 369 2.57 -32.94 26.31
N PRO A 370 3.01 -32.03 25.45
CA PRO A 370 2.81 -32.18 24.02
C PRO A 370 3.58 -33.38 23.48
N GLY A 371 2.91 -34.25 22.74
CA GLY A 371 3.53 -35.37 22.03
C GLY A 371 4.56 -34.90 21.00
N GLU A 372 5.38 -35.80 20.49
CA GLU A 372 6.43 -35.50 19.51
C GLU A 372 5.88 -34.84 18.21
N GLU A 373 4.66 -35.14 17.84
CA GLU A 373 3.99 -34.48 16.69
C GLU A 373 3.78 -32.98 16.93
N LEU A 374 3.23 -32.60 18.08
CA LEU A 374 3.00 -31.21 18.43
C LEU A 374 4.31 -30.42 18.57
N LYS A 375 5.35 -31.04 19.15
CA LYS A 375 6.68 -30.43 19.28
C LYS A 375 7.35 -30.21 17.91
N ARG A 376 7.11 -31.11 16.96
CA ARG A 376 7.65 -31.01 15.61
C ARG A 376 6.90 -29.96 14.79
N ASP A 377 5.58 -29.81 15.03
CA ASP A 377 4.70 -28.99 14.21
C ASP A 377 4.65 -27.53 14.67
N PHE A 378 4.87 -27.27 15.97
CA PHE A 378 4.76 -25.94 16.57
C PHE A 378 6.02 -25.57 17.36
N SER A 379 6.36 -24.29 17.35
CA SER A 379 7.48 -23.79 18.15
C SER A 379 7.21 -23.94 19.66
N ALA A 380 8.25 -24.20 20.45
CA ALA A 380 8.15 -24.25 21.91
C ALA A 380 7.53 -22.97 22.50
N LYS A 381 7.79 -21.83 21.87
CA LYS A 381 7.26 -20.52 22.26
C LYS A 381 5.74 -20.43 22.04
N TYR A 382 5.25 -20.95 20.92
CA TYR A 382 3.81 -21.04 20.62
C TYR A 382 3.10 -21.99 21.57
N LEU A 383 3.64 -23.20 21.78
CA LEU A 383 3.06 -24.19 22.70
C LEU A 383 2.94 -23.64 24.14
N LYS A 384 3.97 -22.93 24.60
CA LYS A 384 3.96 -22.25 25.89
C LYS A 384 2.87 -21.17 25.97
N ALA A 385 2.71 -20.36 24.92
CA ALA A 385 1.70 -19.30 24.86
C ALA A 385 0.27 -19.87 24.89
N VAL A 386 0.01 -20.93 24.14
CA VAL A 386 -1.28 -21.65 24.16
C VAL A 386 -1.55 -22.22 25.55
N THR A 387 -0.55 -22.87 26.16
CA THR A 387 -0.68 -23.42 27.52
C THR A 387 -1.04 -22.35 28.55
N MET A 388 -0.41 -21.17 28.48
CA MET A 388 -0.73 -20.03 29.35
C MET A 388 -2.15 -19.53 29.15
N GLY A 389 -2.59 -19.33 27.88
CA GLY A 389 -3.96 -18.93 27.57
C GLY A 389 -5.00 -19.93 28.09
N LEU A 390 -4.75 -21.23 27.98
CA LEU A 390 -5.62 -22.26 28.56
C LEU A 390 -5.66 -22.20 30.09
N GLN A 391 -4.53 -21.95 30.75
CA GLN A 391 -4.49 -21.75 32.20
C GLN A 391 -5.30 -20.52 32.62
N ASP A 392 -5.28 -19.47 31.83
CA ASP A 392 -6.08 -18.25 32.04
C ASP A 392 -7.57 -18.49 31.75
N GLY A 393 -7.93 -19.56 31.07
CA GLY A 393 -9.31 -19.99 30.84
C GLY A 393 -9.88 -19.68 29.47
N VAL A 394 -9.04 -19.61 28.44
CA VAL A 394 -9.47 -19.56 27.04
C VAL A 394 -10.20 -20.86 26.70
N GLU A 395 -11.39 -20.76 26.11
CA GLU A 395 -12.19 -21.90 25.64
C GLU A 395 -12.18 -21.98 24.12
N PHE A 396 -12.34 -23.22 23.60
CA PHE A 396 -12.37 -23.52 22.18
C PHE A 396 -13.72 -24.09 21.78
N ILE A 397 -14.23 -23.63 20.63
CA ILE A 397 -15.40 -24.18 19.95
C ILE A 397 -14.93 -24.65 18.59
N PHE A 398 -14.89 -25.96 18.36
CA PHE A 398 -14.46 -26.54 17.10
C PHE A 398 -15.62 -26.69 16.14
N CYS A 399 -15.43 -26.21 14.92
CA CYS A 399 -16.48 -26.18 13.89
C CYS A 399 -16.58 -27.50 13.08
N ASP A 400 -15.58 -28.40 13.18
CA ASP A 400 -15.52 -29.70 12.50
C ASP A 400 -15.00 -30.79 13.44
N ALA A 401 -15.55 -32.03 13.31
CA ALA A 401 -15.18 -33.16 14.15
C ALA A 401 -13.94 -33.94 13.68
N ASP A 402 -13.61 -33.93 12.36
CA ASP A 402 -12.79 -34.99 11.74
C ASP A 402 -11.40 -34.62 11.20
N GLU A 403 -10.91 -33.38 11.36
CA GLU A 403 -9.63 -33.00 10.75
C GLU A 403 -8.48 -32.74 11.73
N LYS A 404 -7.22 -33.00 11.29
CA LYS A 404 -5.99 -32.70 12.05
C LYS A 404 -5.82 -31.23 12.43
N PHE A 405 -6.31 -30.30 11.63
CA PHE A 405 -6.51 -28.91 11.98
C PHE A 405 -7.99 -28.59 11.92
N ARG A 406 -8.58 -28.34 13.07
CA ARG A 406 -9.99 -27.99 13.18
C ARG A 406 -10.18 -26.48 13.12
N ASP A 407 -11.07 -26.03 12.23
CA ASP A 407 -11.56 -24.66 12.27
C ASP A 407 -12.18 -24.43 13.63
N ASN A 408 -11.83 -23.30 14.28
CA ASN A 408 -12.25 -23.08 15.66
C ASN A 408 -12.55 -21.62 15.96
N ILE A 409 -13.39 -21.43 16.98
CA ILE A 409 -13.61 -20.15 17.61
C ILE A 409 -12.99 -20.23 19.00
N THR A 410 -12.11 -19.27 19.32
CA THR A 410 -11.59 -19.10 20.68
C THR A 410 -12.30 -17.98 21.38
N VAL A 411 -12.62 -18.19 22.65
CA VAL A 411 -13.22 -17.18 23.53
C VAL A 411 -12.30 -16.97 24.72
N SER A 412 -11.77 -15.75 24.84
CA SER A 412 -10.92 -15.37 25.97
C SER A 412 -11.76 -15.00 27.21
N PRO A 413 -11.25 -15.25 28.42
CA PRO A 413 -11.84 -14.67 29.63
C PRO A 413 -11.72 -13.13 29.58
N GLN A 414 -12.42 -12.44 30.52
CA GLN A 414 -12.23 -11.00 30.66
C GLN A 414 -10.78 -10.70 31.07
N THR A 415 -10.14 -9.83 30.28
CA THR A 415 -8.78 -9.34 30.52
C THR A 415 -8.78 -7.84 30.71
N LYS A 416 -7.71 -7.30 31.33
CA LYS A 416 -7.56 -5.85 31.49
C LYS A 416 -7.29 -5.20 30.13
N ALA A 417 -8.12 -4.25 29.74
CA ALA A 417 -7.91 -3.48 28.54
C ALA A 417 -6.75 -2.48 28.71
N PRO A 418 -5.93 -2.25 27.69
CA PRO A 418 -4.97 -1.14 27.69
C PRO A 418 -5.68 0.20 27.90
N ALA A 419 -5.01 1.13 28.60
CA ALA A 419 -5.56 2.46 28.83
C ALA A 419 -5.97 3.14 27.50
N ASN A 420 -7.17 3.72 27.47
CA ASN A 420 -7.74 4.38 26.28
C ASN A 420 -7.85 3.49 25.03
N PHE A 421 -7.88 2.16 25.15
CA PHE A 421 -7.90 1.23 24.02
C PHE A 421 -9.03 1.53 23.02
N ALA A 422 -10.22 1.88 23.51
CA ALA A 422 -11.37 2.22 22.65
C ALA A 422 -11.08 3.40 21.69
N ASN A 423 -10.22 4.33 22.09
CA ASN A 423 -9.88 5.55 21.33
C ASN A 423 -8.43 5.57 20.82
N ALA A 424 -7.62 4.55 21.13
CA ALA A 424 -6.22 4.47 20.73
C ALA A 424 -6.08 4.53 19.19
N PRO A 425 -5.10 5.24 18.62
CA PRO A 425 -4.87 5.22 17.18
C PRO A 425 -4.73 3.79 16.64
N LEU A 426 -5.38 3.48 15.50
CA LEU A 426 -5.38 2.11 14.96
C LEU A 426 -3.97 1.60 14.64
N ASP A 427 -3.05 2.48 14.25
CA ASP A 427 -1.64 2.11 14.01
C ASP A 427 -0.96 1.63 15.30
N GLY A 428 -1.24 2.28 16.44
CA GLY A 428 -0.76 1.85 17.75
C GLY A 428 -1.33 0.48 18.16
N VAL A 429 -2.62 0.27 17.90
CA VAL A 429 -3.29 -1.02 18.12
C VAL A 429 -2.68 -2.11 17.24
N GLN A 430 -2.41 -1.81 15.97
CA GLN A 430 -1.77 -2.73 15.05
C GLN A 430 -0.38 -3.17 15.53
N LEU A 431 0.44 -2.23 16.00
CA LEU A 431 1.76 -2.52 16.56
C LEU A 431 1.66 -3.38 17.81
N MET A 432 0.71 -3.07 18.69
CA MET A 432 0.46 -3.85 19.91
C MET A 432 0.08 -5.30 19.56
N ILE A 433 -0.87 -5.50 18.66
CA ILE A 433 -1.32 -6.83 18.23
C ILE A 433 -0.15 -7.61 17.64
N ARG A 434 0.59 -7.03 16.70
CA ARG A 434 1.78 -7.68 16.12
C ARG A 434 2.82 -8.04 17.20
N GLY A 435 3.04 -7.16 18.16
CA GLY A 435 3.96 -7.38 19.28
C GLY A 435 3.52 -8.54 20.17
N ILE A 436 2.23 -8.67 20.48
CA ILE A 436 1.67 -9.78 21.27
C ILE A 436 1.87 -11.11 20.52
N PHE A 437 1.48 -11.18 19.25
CA PHE A 437 1.62 -12.40 18.45
C PHE A 437 3.09 -12.79 18.28
N TRP A 438 3.97 -11.84 17.97
CA TRP A 438 5.40 -12.10 17.84
C TRP A 438 6.04 -12.62 19.14
N ARG A 439 5.66 -12.06 20.30
CA ARG A 439 6.11 -12.56 21.61
C ARG A 439 5.68 -14.01 21.84
N ASN A 440 4.55 -14.40 21.29
CA ASN A 440 4.00 -15.74 21.41
C ASN A 440 4.49 -16.70 20.30
N GLY A 441 5.44 -16.26 19.47
CA GLY A 441 6.01 -17.09 18.39
C GLY A 441 5.12 -17.23 17.16
N VAL A 442 4.18 -16.30 16.98
CA VAL A 442 3.26 -16.25 15.84
C VAL A 442 3.62 -15.05 14.97
N GLU A 443 3.94 -15.28 13.72
CA GLU A 443 4.02 -14.22 12.73
C GLU A 443 2.62 -13.90 12.24
N THR A 444 2.23 -12.60 12.28
CA THR A 444 0.88 -12.16 11.96
C THR A 444 0.89 -11.09 10.88
N LYS A 445 0.13 -11.33 9.81
CA LYS A 445 -0.15 -10.36 8.75
C LYS A 445 -1.57 -9.84 8.90
N ILE A 446 -1.71 -8.59 9.34
CA ILE A 446 -3.01 -7.93 9.48
C ILE A 446 -3.44 -7.41 8.11
N HIS A 447 -4.63 -7.80 7.66
CA HIS A 447 -5.24 -7.39 6.39
C HIS A 447 -6.18 -6.22 6.56
N LYS A 448 -6.95 -6.23 7.67
CA LYS A 448 -7.92 -5.20 7.99
C LYS A 448 -7.94 -4.96 9.49
N LEU A 449 -7.98 -3.72 9.87
CA LEU A 449 -8.17 -3.28 11.25
C LEU A 449 -9.19 -2.15 11.24
N GLN A 450 -10.32 -2.33 11.91
CA GLN A 450 -11.36 -1.32 11.93
C GLN A 450 -12.10 -1.28 13.27
N ARG A 451 -12.57 -0.09 13.64
CA ARG A 451 -13.49 0.08 14.76
C ARG A 451 -14.87 -0.38 14.36
N THR A 452 -15.54 -1.02 15.30
CA THR A 452 -16.91 -1.49 15.15
C THR A 452 -17.61 -1.43 16.51
N THR A 453 -18.84 -1.87 16.57
CA THR A 453 -19.60 -2.04 17.82
C THR A 453 -20.27 -3.40 17.81
N ILE A 454 -20.24 -4.09 18.95
CA ILE A 454 -20.95 -5.35 19.18
C ILE A 454 -21.89 -5.14 20.36
N LEU A 455 -23.19 -5.27 20.13
CA LEU A 455 -24.23 -5.02 21.11
C LEU A 455 -24.11 -3.64 21.80
N GLY A 456 -23.70 -2.62 21.07
CA GLY A 456 -23.46 -1.28 21.59
C GLY A 456 -22.10 -1.09 22.30
N ALA A 457 -21.34 -2.15 22.55
CA ALA A 457 -20.00 -2.07 23.13
C ALA A 457 -18.97 -1.75 22.05
N PRO A 458 -18.01 -0.81 22.31
CA PRO A 458 -16.91 -0.54 21.38
C PRO A 458 -16.09 -1.80 21.14
N ALA A 459 -15.76 -2.06 19.90
CA ALA A 459 -14.96 -3.21 19.50
C ALA A 459 -13.98 -2.86 18.39
N ILE A 460 -12.92 -3.65 18.26
CA ILE A 460 -11.97 -3.60 17.15
C ILE A 460 -12.03 -4.95 16.43
N LEU A 461 -12.32 -4.89 15.13
CA LEU A 461 -12.23 -6.05 14.24
C LEU A 461 -10.84 -6.12 13.64
N VAL A 462 -10.21 -7.27 13.75
CA VAL A 462 -8.91 -7.63 13.18
C VAL A 462 -9.10 -8.78 12.22
N ASP A 463 -8.82 -8.58 10.94
CA ASP A 463 -8.72 -9.64 9.94
C ASP A 463 -7.23 -9.86 9.64
N ALA A 464 -6.74 -11.07 9.86
CA ALA A 464 -5.33 -11.36 9.80
C ALA A 464 -5.05 -12.78 9.26
N THR A 465 -3.79 -13.01 8.88
CA THR A 465 -3.24 -14.36 8.67
C THR A 465 -2.15 -14.60 9.70
N ASN A 466 -2.27 -15.69 10.43
CA ASN A 466 -1.33 -16.13 11.45
C ASN A 466 -0.50 -17.32 10.94
N TYR A 467 0.81 -17.22 11.00
CA TYR A 467 1.76 -18.27 10.60
C TYR A 467 2.26 -18.96 11.86
N VAL A 468 1.62 -20.08 12.20
CA VAL A 468 1.87 -20.79 13.48
C VAL A 468 2.69 -22.07 13.32
N THR A 469 2.76 -22.63 12.11
CA THR A 469 3.43 -23.89 11.83
C THR A 469 3.99 -23.95 10.40
N PRO A 470 5.17 -24.56 10.19
CA PRO A 470 5.72 -24.81 8.85
C PRO A 470 4.85 -25.71 7.97
N LYS A 471 4.02 -26.56 8.57
CA LYS A 471 3.09 -27.44 7.83
C LYS A 471 1.94 -26.71 7.17
N MET A 472 1.68 -25.47 7.60
CA MET A 472 0.69 -24.57 6.99
C MET A 472 1.40 -23.30 6.51
N PRO A 473 2.16 -23.36 5.42
CA PRO A 473 2.92 -22.22 4.90
C PRO A 473 2.03 -21.07 4.44
N GLU A 474 0.72 -21.35 4.24
CA GLU A 474 -0.29 -20.33 3.91
C GLU A 474 -0.73 -19.56 5.15
N GLY A 475 -0.44 -20.06 6.33
CA GLY A 475 -0.96 -19.57 7.59
C GLY A 475 -2.44 -19.90 7.77
N CYS A 476 -2.97 -19.60 8.94
CA CYS A 476 -4.39 -19.68 9.26
C CYS A 476 -5.00 -18.29 9.14
N ARG A 477 -6.18 -18.18 8.50
CA ARG A 477 -6.95 -16.93 8.52
C ARG A 477 -7.60 -16.77 9.89
N ALA A 478 -7.54 -15.55 10.42
CA ALA A 478 -8.14 -15.21 11.69
C ALA A 478 -9.02 -13.97 11.56
N ASN A 479 -10.21 -14.04 12.15
CA ASN A 479 -11.12 -12.91 12.29
C ASN A 479 -11.39 -12.73 13.79
N MET A 480 -10.81 -11.69 14.40
CA MET A 480 -10.84 -11.44 15.83
C MET A 480 -11.66 -10.20 16.14
N TYR A 481 -12.56 -10.31 17.10
CA TYR A 481 -13.27 -9.19 17.70
C TYR A 481 -12.75 -8.96 19.11
N MET A 482 -12.09 -7.83 19.32
CA MET A 482 -11.67 -7.34 20.64
C MET A 482 -12.77 -6.41 21.17
N ILE A 483 -13.57 -6.88 22.12
CA ILE A 483 -14.81 -6.23 22.56
C ILE A 483 -14.61 -5.65 23.96
N MET A 484 -14.83 -4.35 24.13
CA MET A 484 -14.78 -3.70 25.42
C MET A 484 -16.03 -4.05 26.24
N ARG A 485 -15.83 -4.70 27.37
CA ARG A 485 -16.92 -5.02 28.32
C ARG A 485 -17.18 -3.87 29.28
N THR A 486 -16.11 -3.21 29.73
CA THR A 486 -16.10 -1.99 30.52
C THR A 486 -14.95 -1.11 30.03
N PRO A 487 -14.79 0.14 30.49
CA PRO A 487 -13.61 0.96 30.13
C PRO A 487 -12.26 0.31 30.48
N GLU A 488 -12.26 -0.66 31.41
CA GLU A 488 -11.04 -1.31 31.92
C GLU A 488 -10.90 -2.78 31.50
N THR A 489 -11.94 -3.40 30.95
CA THR A 489 -11.93 -4.83 30.62
C THR A 489 -12.40 -5.11 29.21
N MET A 490 -11.80 -6.12 28.60
CA MET A 490 -12.12 -6.58 27.26
C MET A 490 -12.17 -8.10 27.17
N ILE A 491 -12.82 -8.60 26.15
CA ILE A 491 -12.80 -10.01 25.74
C ILE A 491 -12.42 -10.10 24.27
N ASP A 492 -11.79 -11.21 23.88
CA ASP A 492 -11.48 -11.52 22.49
C ASP A 492 -12.25 -12.74 22.06
N ILE A 493 -12.94 -12.64 20.92
CA ILE A 493 -13.60 -13.76 20.23
C ILE A 493 -12.95 -13.88 18.86
N THR A 494 -12.28 -14.99 18.59
CA THR A 494 -11.49 -15.17 17.38
C THR A 494 -11.90 -16.42 16.63
N LEU A 495 -12.33 -16.28 15.38
CA LEU A 495 -12.38 -17.37 14.42
C LEU A 495 -10.97 -17.63 13.88
N THR A 496 -10.52 -18.86 13.90
CA THR A 496 -9.31 -19.33 13.20
C THR A 496 -9.68 -20.46 12.26
N SER A 497 -9.35 -20.32 10.98
CA SER A 497 -9.74 -21.27 9.95
C SER A 497 -8.67 -21.42 8.88
N LYS A 498 -8.69 -22.54 8.15
CA LYS A 498 -7.88 -22.71 6.93
C LYS A 498 -8.30 -21.67 5.86
N HIS A 499 -7.39 -21.37 4.95
CA HIS A 499 -7.70 -20.46 3.84
C HIS A 499 -8.89 -20.90 2.99
N GLU A 500 -9.00 -22.20 2.75
CA GLU A 500 -10.03 -22.79 1.88
C GLU A 500 -11.44 -22.68 2.46
N THR A 501 -11.56 -22.81 3.78
CA THR A 501 -12.83 -22.80 4.50
C THR A 501 -13.19 -21.45 5.10
N PHE A 502 -12.26 -20.47 5.08
CA PHE A 502 -12.38 -19.24 5.85
C PHE A 502 -13.64 -18.42 5.52
N GLU A 503 -13.96 -18.17 4.26
CA GLU A 503 -15.11 -17.32 3.93
C GLU A 503 -16.44 -17.96 4.39
N LYS A 504 -16.60 -19.26 4.20
CA LYS A 504 -17.76 -20.01 4.72
C LYS A 504 -17.83 -19.95 6.25
N ARG A 505 -16.68 -20.17 6.93
CA ARG A 505 -16.62 -20.13 8.39
C ARG A 505 -16.86 -18.73 8.96
N LYS A 506 -16.41 -17.72 8.26
CA LYS A 506 -16.63 -16.33 8.62
C LYS A 506 -18.12 -15.98 8.58
N GLU A 507 -18.87 -16.40 7.54
CA GLU A 507 -20.32 -16.21 7.49
C GLU A 507 -21.02 -16.89 8.67
N GLN A 508 -20.66 -18.14 8.98
CA GLN A 508 -21.17 -18.87 10.15
C GLN A 508 -20.84 -18.17 11.46
N PHE A 509 -19.58 -17.70 11.61
CA PHE A 509 -19.13 -16.97 12.78
C PHE A 509 -19.88 -15.64 12.97
N GLU A 510 -20.07 -14.87 11.92
CA GLU A 510 -20.84 -13.63 11.97
C GLU A 510 -22.31 -13.86 12.33
N ALA A 511 -22.90 -14.97 11.86
CA ALA A 511 -24.26 -15.36 12.24
C ALA A 511 -24.33 -15.75 13.73
N VAL A 512 -23.35 -16.48 14.24
CA VAL A 512 -23.23 -16.81 15.67
C VAL A 512 -23.04 -15.55 16.51
N LEU A 513 -22.19 -14.62 16.09
CA LEU A 513 -21.97 -13.35 16.79
C LEU A 513 -23.23 -12.48 16.89
N LYS A 514 -24.15 -12.56 15.92
CA LYS A 514 -25.44 -11.86 16.00
C LYS A 514 -26.32 -12.37 17.15
N THR A 515 -26.11 -13.60 17.62
CA THR A 515 -26.80 -14.20 18.75
C THR A 515 -26.15 -13.91 20.10
N LEU A 516 -24.98 -13.25 20.11
CA LEU A 516 -24.21 -12.93 21.30
C LEU A 516 -25.08 -12.16 22.31
N LYS A 517 -24.97 -12.52 23.58
CA LYS A 517 -25.56 -11.80 24.71
C LYS A 517 -24.52 -11.60 25.78
N PHE A 518 -24.52 -10.42 26.37
CA PHE A 518 -23.68 -10.13 27.53
C PHE A 518 -24.38 -10.61 28.82
N GLN A 519 -23.69 -11.46 29.57
CA GLN A 519 -24.09 -11.89 30.89
C GLN A 519 -23.62 -10.87 31.94
N PRO A 520 -24.29 -10.75 33.11
CA PRO A 520 -23.78 -9.93 34.22
C PRO A 520 -22.34 -10.33 34.58
N PRO A 521 -21.48 -9.41 35.02
CA PRO A 521 -20.12 -9.75 35.42
C PRO A 521 -20.11 -10.84 36.48
N TYR A 522 -19.29 -11.85 36.29
CA TYR A 522 -19.11 -12.94 37.23
C TYR A 522 -18.48 -12.41 38.50
N THR A 523 -19.27 -12.19 39.54
CA THR A 523 -18.80 -11.92 40.89
C THR A 523 -18.42 -13.24 41.55
N GLY A 524 -17.18 -13.70 41.24
CA GLY A 524 -16.67 -14.91 41.86
C GLY A 524 -16.58 -14.75 43.37
N LYS A 525 -17.51 -15.34 44.11
CA LYS A 525 -17.23 -15.71 45.51
C LYS A 525 -16.21 -16.88 45.45
N LYS A 526 -15.09 -16.68 46.15
CA LYS A 526 -14.07 -17.69 46.41
C LYS A 526 -14.68 -18.96 47.02
#